data_705b87d8b304fafeea9b32466ae24cd4
#
_entry.id   705b87d8b304fafeea9b32466ae24cd4
#
_cell.length_a   1.000
_cell.length_b   1.000
_cell.length_c   1.000
_cell.angle_alpha   90.00
_cell.angle_beta   90.00
_cell.angle_gamma   90.00
#
_symmetry.space_group_name_H-M   'P 1'
#
loop_
_entity.id
_entity.type
_entity.pdbx_description
1 polymer ?
#
loop_
_entity_poly.entity_id
_entity_poly.type
_entity_poly.pdbx_seq_one_letter_code
_entity_poly.pdbx_strand_id
1 'polypeptide(L)'
;MRPFLRALAVAVLAVPAAAWPAVADGGGDGTPPDFTIEDARIKESSGLAASRAHPGLYWTHNDSGDGPYVYGVDSRTGRTVTTITLAGVDARDAEAISLGPDGSLYLGDIGDNFGGRWPEVWIYRFPEPKELQENVTLTPTRYTVRYDDGPRDAESLMVHPKTGRMYIVSKKKSGKGALYEAPEKLTESGVNTFRRIADINVWATDGAFSPDGTRLVVRGYFEAIAYRWQDGRPTEIGRPSVPLQRQGESVTFTPDGRTLMYGSEGTRSHVTPVALSGDLLPDSAAEDKSGGRSPKGSGPADDERTTDADRNRNLALGAGTLAVGTLLALGLRRLLRARRG
;
A
#
# COMPACT_ATOMS: atom_id res chain seq x y z
N MET A 1 29.06 -60.00 -40.27
CA MET A 1 29.03 -58.58 -39.97
C MET A 1 27.80 -58.32 -39.11
N ARG A 2 28.00 -58.03 -37.83
CA ARG A 2 26.91 -57.72 -36.89
C ARG A 2 26.97 -56.23 -36.56
N PRO A 3 25.87 -55.43 -36.65
CA PRO A 3 25.89 -54.06 -36.24
C PRO A 3 25.65 -53.94 -34.73
N PHE A 4 26.50 -53.18 -34.04
CA PHE A 4 26.35 -52.79 -32.62
C PHE A 4 25.31 -51.67 -32.52
N LEU A 5 24.18 -51.93 -31.84
CA LEU A 5 23.29 -50.89 -31.34
C LEU A 5 23.92 -50.22 -30.10
N ARG A 6 24.22 -48.93 -30.18
CA ARG A 6 24.54 -48.13 -28.96
C ARG A 6 23.24 -47.56 -28.39
N ALA A 7 22.88 -47.99 -27.25
CA ALA A 7 21.80 -47.43 -26.48
C ALA A 7 22.28 -46.09 -25.82
N LEU A 8 21.60 -44.98 -26.14
CA LEU A 8 21.83 -43.67 -25.53
C LEU A 8 20.94 -43.62 -24.25
N ALA A 9 21.55 -43.65 -23.06
CA ALA A 9 20.85 -43.46 -21.80
C ALA A 9 20.68 -41.92 -21.60
N VAL A 10 19.43 -41.47 -21.63
CA VAL A 10 19.08 -40.10 -21.24
C VAL A 10 18.90 -40.08 -19.75
N ALA A 11 19.84 -39.46 -19.03
CA ALA A 11 19.71 -39.18 -17.61
C ALA A 11 18.78 -37.96 -17.41
N VAL A 12 17.58 -38.21 -16.91
CA VAL A 12 16.67 -37.13 -16.46
C VAL A 12 17.17 -36.69 -15.10
N LEU A 13 17.79 -35.53 -15.03
CA LEU A 13 18.10 -34.83 -13.78
C LEU A 13 16.80 -34.28 -13.21
N ALA A 14 16.23 -34.92 -12.19
CA ALA A 14 15.18 -34.38 -11.38
C ALA A 14 15.76 -33.24 -10.50
N VAL A 15 15.43 -31.99 -10.84
CA VAL A 15 15.69 -30.84 -9.97
C VAL A 15 14.70 -30.91 -8.81
N PRO A 16 15.15 -31.00 -7.54
CA PRO A 16 14.22 -30.95 -6.42
C PRO A 16 13.58 -29.57 -6.36
N ALA A 17 12.25 -29.50 -6.45
CA ALA A 17 11.49 -28.33 -6.11
C ALA A 17 11.79 -28.00 -4.64
N ALA A 18 12.50 -26.91 -4.39
CA ALA A 18 12.72 -26.40 -3.06
C ALA A 18 11.35 -25.98 -2.49
N ALA A 19 10.79 -26.84 -1.62
CA ALA A 19 9.63 -26.49 -0.82
C ALA A 19 10.06 -25.34 0.11
N TRP A 20 9.46 -24.17 -0.05
CA TRP A 20 9.63 -23.07 0.87
C TRP A 20 9.10 -23.49 2.24
N PRO A 21 9.88 -23.34 3.32
CA PRO A 21 9.39 -23.70 4.64
C PRO A 21 8.18 -22.82 4.96
N ALA A 22 7.07 -23.47 5.34
CA ALA A 22 5.96 -22.77 5.95
C ALA A 22 6.49 -22.02 7.18
N VAL A 23 6.26 -20.71 7.22
CA VAL A 23 6.63 -19.88 8.37
C VAL A 23 5.87 -20.41 9.57
N ALA A 24 6.59 -20.86 10.59
CA ALA A 24 6.02 -21.21 11.88
C ALA A 24 5.42 -19.93 12.47
N ASP A 25 4.11 -20.00 12.75
CA ASP A 25 3.33 -18.98 13.42
C ASP A 25 3.96 -18.71 14.80
N GLY A 26 4.78 -17.65 14.89
CA GLY A 26 5.23 -17.10 16.16
C GLY A 26 4.03 -16.40 16.78
N GLY A 27 3.47 -16.92 17.87
CA GLY A 27 2.23 -16.52 18.53
C GLY A 27 2.09 -15.02 18.85
N GLY A 28 1.87 -14.21 17.81
CA GLY A 28 1.43 -12.84 17.78
C GLY A 28 0.04 -12.78 17.16
N ASP A 29 -0.62 -11.67 17.27
CA ASP A 29 -1.97 -11.39 16.76
C ASP A 29 -2.14 -11.50 15.23
N GLY A 30 -1.21 -12.13 14.51
CA GLY A 30 -1.20 -12.28 13.06
C GLY A 30 -0.68 -11.04 12.29
N THR A 31 -0.22 -10.01 12.98
CA THR A 31 0.38 -8.83 12.37
C THR A 31 1.78 -9.21 11.83
N PRO A 32 2.09 -8.97 10.53
CA PRO A 32 3.41 -9.24 9.99
C PRO A 32 4.46 -8.32 10.66
N PRO A 33 5.74 -8.75 10.73
CA PRO A 33 6.80 -7.88 11.23
C PRO A 33 7.02 -6.67 10.30
N ASP A 34 7.57 -5.60 10.86
CA ASP A 34 8.15 -4.51 10.09
C ASP A 34 9.42 -4.97 9.36
N PHE A 35 9.79 -4.26 8.31
CA PHE A 35 11.05 -4.51 7.61
C PHE A 35 11.67 -3.23 7.07
N THR A 36 12.98 -3.28 6.81
CA THR A 36 13.74 -2.20 6.17
C THR A 36 14.07 -2.59 4.74
N ILE A 37 13.84 -1.69 3.79
CA ILE A 37 14.29 -1.85 2.40
C ILE A 37 15.81 -1.68 2.36
N GLU A 38 16.55 -2.76 2.11
CA GLU A 38 18.02 -2.79 2.19
C GLU A 38 18.73 -2.42 0.87
N ASP A 39 17.98 -2.33 -0.24
CA ASP A 39 18.55 -2.02 -1.55
C ASP A 39 18.92 -0.52 -1.65
N ALA A 40 20.21 -0.24 -1.80
CA ALA A 40 20.71 1.13 -1.88
C ALA A 40 20.28 1.90 -3.14
N ARG A 41 19.71 1.20 -4.15
CA ARG A 41 19.12 1.83 -5.33
C ARG A 41 17.78 2.47 -5.01
N ILE A 42 17.06 1.97 -4.01
CA ILE A 42 15.76 2.48 -3.61
C ILE A 42 15.98 3.58 -2.58
N LYS A 43 15.92 4.83 -3.04
CA LYS A 43 16.18 6.03 -2.23
C LYS A 43 14.94 6.87 -2.00
N GLU A 44 13.95 6.73 -2.89
CA GLU A 44 12.73 7.52 -2.96
C GLU A 44 11.54 6.59 -3.18
N SER A 45 11.40 5.56 -2.28
CA SER A 45 10.27 4.61 -2.37
C SER A 45 8.96 5.35 -2.21
N SER A 46 8.22 5.55 -3.30
CA SER A 46 6.99 6.34 -3.34
C SER A 46 5.72 5.49 -3.26
N GLY A 47 5.65 4.34 -3.90
CA GLY A 47 4.49 3.45 -3.84
C GLY A 47 4.80 2.07 -3.26
N LEU A 48 3.77 1.37 -2.76
CA LEU A 48 3.88 0.01 -2.23
C LEU A 48 2.68 -0.85 -2.63
N ALA A 49 2.93 -2.02 -3.21
CA ALA A 49 1.87 -2.99 -3.52
C ALA A 49 2.25 -4.40 -3.02
N ALA A 50 1.40 -4.99 -2.19
CA ALA A 50 1.60 -6.37 -1.74
C ALA A 50 1.33 -7.35 -2.90
N SER A 51 2.29 -8.23 -3.19
CA SER A 51 2.13 -9.29 -4.18
C SER A 51 1.06 -10.29 -3.75
N ARG A 52 0.26 -10.73 -4.72
CA ARG A 52 -0.66 -11.87 -4.50
C ARG A 52 -0.09 -13.19 -5.00
N ALA A 53 0.82 -13.13 -5.96
CA ALA A 53 1.47 -14.32 -6.50
C ALA A 53 2.61 -14.82 -5.61
N HIS A 54 3.26 -13.92 -4.86
CA HIS A 54 4.45 -14.21 -4.06
C HIS A 54 4.25 -13.72 -2.62
N PRO A 55 3.80 -14.59 -1.69
CA PRO A 55 3.59 -14.22 -0.29
C PRO A 55 4.82 -13.60 0.36
N GLY A 56 4.66 -12.45 1.00
CA GLY A 56 5.75 -11.70 1.64
C GLY A 56 6.58 -10.82 0.70
N LEU A 57 6.24 -10.76 -0.59
CA LEU A 57 6.86 -9.84 -1.54
C LEU A 57 6.05 -8.54 -1.63
N TYR A 58 6.76 -7.42 -1.69
CA TYR A 58 6.19 -6.09 -1.93
C TYR A 58 6.85 -5.46 -3.14
N TRP A 59 6.03 -4.90 -4.02
CA TRP A 59 6.47 -4.11 -5.16
C TRP A 59 6.59 -2.65 -4.78
N THR A 60 7.69 -2.01 -5.16
CA THR A 60 7.93 -0.58 -4.99
C THR A 60 8.72 -0.01 -6.17
N HIS A 61 8.82 1.29 -6.24
CA HIS A 61 9.61 2.04 -7.23
C HIS A 61 10.17 3.29 -6.56
N ASN A 62 11.13 3.94 -7.22
CA ASN A 62 11.50 5.29 -6.84
C ASN A 62 10.56 6.29 -7.52
N ASP A 63 10.41 7.46 -6.92
CA ASP A 63 9.70 8.62 -7.44
C ASP A 63 10.35 9.11 -8.76
N SER A 64 10.94 10.27 -8.78
CA SER A 64 11.59 10.88 -9.94
C SER A 64 13.09 10.57 -9.99
N GLY A 65 13.71 10.79 -11.17
CA GLY A 65 15.17 10.72 -11.33
C GLY A 65 15.78 9.33 -11.33
N ASP A 66 15.00 8.26 -11.29
CA ASP A 66 15.40 6.88 -11.50
C ASP A 66 15.04 6.42 -12.92
N GLY A 67 15.53 5.25 -13.30
CA GLY A 67 15.07 4.58 -14.53
C GLY A 67 13.66 3.99 -14.33
N PRO A 68 13.07 3.41 -15.40
CA PRO A 68 11.74 2.81 -15.33
C PRO A 68 11.79 1.44 -14.63
N TYR A 69 12.18 1.46 -13.36
CA TYR A 69 12.40 0.27 -12.55
C TYR A 69 11.28 0.06 -11.54
N VAL A 70 10.90 -1.22 -11.37
CA VAL A 70 10.04 -1.67 -10.29
C VAL A 70 10.76 -2.79 -9.55
N TYR A 71 10.82 -2.68 -8.23
CA TYR A 71 11.59 -3.55 -7.37
C TYR A 71 10.67 -4.46 -6.57
N GLY A 72 10.92 -5.77 -6.61
CA GLY A 72 10.26 -6.76 -5.75
C GLY A 72 11.11 -7.00 -4.51
N VAL A 73 10.63 -6.58 -3.35
CA VAL A 73 11.33 -6.66 -2.06
C VAL A 73 10.73 -7.77 -1.20
N ASP A 74 11.57 -8.70 -0.75
CA ASP A 74 11.19 -9.75 0.23
C ASP A 74 11.15 -9.13 1.64
N SER A 75 9.98 -9.11 2.27
CA SER A 75 9.75 -8.50 3.59
C SER A 75 10.51 -9.18 4.74
N ARG A 76 10.93 -10.44 4.60
CA ARG A 76 11.71 -11.16 5.63
C ARG A 76 13.16 -10.71 5.67
N THR A 77 13.70 -10.24 4.55
CA THR A 77 15.11 -9.90 4.40
C THR A 77 15.34 -8.44 4.07
N GLY A 78 14.30 -7.71 3.62
CA GLY A 78 14.40 -6.36 3.10
C GLY A 78 15.14 -6.25 1.76
N ARG A 79 15.52 -7.38 1.16
CA ARG A 79 16.31 -7.41 -0.08
C ARG A 79 15.43 -7.40 -1.30
N THR A 80 15.87 -6.69 -2.33
CA THR A 80 15.32 -6.83 -3.68
C THR A 80 15.69 -8.22 -4.23
N VAL A 81 14.68 -9.00 -4.57
CA VAL A 81 14.81 -10.35 -5.17
C VAL A 81 14.54 -10.35 -6.66
N THR A 82 13.95 -9.26 -7.18
CA THR A 82 13.71 -9.09 -8.61
C THR A 82 13.64 -7.60 -8.95
N THR A 83 14.13 -7.22 -10.11
CA THR A 83 14.03 -5.88 -10.68
C THR A 83 13.37 -5.97 -12.04
N ILE A 84 12.24 -5.29 -12.21
CA ILE A 84 11.56 -5.17 -13.51
C ILE A 84 12.03 -3.87 -14.16
N THR A 85 12.51 -3.97 -15.40
CA THR A 85 12.76 -2.81 -16.27
C THR A 85 11.64 -2.69 -17.27
N LEU A 86 10.98 -1.54 -17.33
CA LEU A 86 9.91 -1.27 -18.29
C LEU A 86 10.51 -0.74 -19.62
N ALA A 87 10.55 -1.58 -20.64
CA ALA A 87 11.12 -1.23 -21.94
C ALA A 87 10.33 -0.12 -22.63
N GLY A 88 11.04 0.88 -23.14
CA GLY A 88 10.45 2.01 -23.88
C GLY A 88 9.69 3.02 -23.01
N VAL A 89 9.87 2.96 -21.70
CA VAL A 89 9.34 3.93 -20.74
C VAL A 89 10.40 4.96 -20.39
N ASP A 90 10.01 6.22 -20.44
CA ASP A 90 10.75 7.37 -19.92
C ASP A 90 9.82 8.04 -18.90
N ALA A 91 9.86 7.52 -17.67
CA ALA A 91 9.02 7.99 -16.58
C ALA A 91 9.47 9.40 -16.16
N ARG A 92 8.50 10.30 -15.96
CA ARG A 92 8.76 11.68 -15.58
C ARG A 92 8.68 11.88 -14.07
N ASP A 93 7.64 11.32 -13.47
CA ASP A 93 7.28 11.54 -12.05
C ASP A 93 6.39 10.37 -11.60
N ALA A 94 7.04 9.22 -11.34
CA ALA A 94 6.34 7.98 -10.98
C ALA A 94 6.00 7.98 -9.50
N GLU A 95 4.70 8.01 -9.14
CA GLU A 95 4.25 8.29 -7.78
C GLU A 95 3.51 7.13 -7.11
N ALA A 96 3.03 6.16 -7.89
CA ALA A 96 2.20 5.12 -7.31
C ALA A 96 2.33 3.78 -8.04
N ILE A 97 2.15 2.69 -7.29
CA ILE A 97 2.03 1.35 -7.86
C ILE A 97 0.83 0.62 -7.26
N SER A 98 0.08 -0.09 -8.08
CA SER A 98 -1.09 -0.86 -7.67
C SER A 98 -1.14 -2.22 -8.36
N LEU A 99 -1.77 -3.21 -7.71
CA LEU A 99 -1.99 -4.55 -8.27
C LEU A 99 -3.46 -4.73 -8.64
N GLY A 100 -3.73 -5.01 -9.90
CA GLY A 100 -5.07 -5.24 -10.43
C GLY A 100 -5.58 -6.67 -10.23
N PRO A 101 -6.91 -6.93 -10.42
CA PRO A 101 -7.52 -8.25 -10.24
C PRO A 101 -7.03 -9.29 -11.25
N ASP A 102 -6.50 -8.84 -12.37
CA ASP A 102 -5.97 -9.64 -13.48
C ASP A 102 -4.51 -10.08 -13.27
N GLY A 103 -3.92 -9.77 -12.11
CA GLY A 103 -2.51 -10.03 -11.82
C GLY A 103 -1.55 -9.12 -12.58
N SER A 104 -2.02 -7.96 -13.03
CA SER A 104 -1.15 -6.92 -13.59
C SER A 104 -0.79 -5.88 -12.55
N LEU A 105 0.45 -5.39 -12.61
CA LEU A 105 0.92 -4.21 -11.92
C LEU A 105 0.63 -2.97 -12.77
N TYR A 106 0.34 -1.88 -12.10
CA TYR A 106 0.05 -0.58 -12.68
C TYR A 106 0.95 0.45 -12.03
N LEU A 107 1.90 1.01 -12.78
CA LEU A 107 2.76 2.10 -12.35
C LEU A 107 2.16 3.43 -12.82
N GLY A 108 1.95 4.35 -11.91
CA GLY A 108 1.41 5.68 -12.18
C GLY A 108 2.52 6.73 -12.32
N ASP A 109 2.82 7.14 -13.53
CA ASP A 109 3.62 8.31 -13.86
C ASP A 109 2.66 9.52 -13.92
N ILE A 110 2.22 9.94 -12.72
CA ILE A 110 1.07 10.81 -12.49
C ILE A 110 1.38 12.06 -11.66
N GLY A 111 2.60 12.16 -11.13
CA GLY A 111 3.09 13.34 -10.45
C GLY A 111 3.21 14.54 -11.40
N ASP A 112 3.14 15.73 -10.85
CA ASP A 112 3.41 16.99 -11.53
C ASP A 112 3.86 18.04 -10.51
N ASN A 113 5.10 17.95 -10.08
CA ASN A 113 5.73 18.82 -9.10
C ASN A 113 5.70 20.32 -9.48
N PHE A 114 5.26 20.63 -10.71
CA PHE A 114 5.03 22.00 -11.17
C PHE A 114 3.62 22.53 -10.86
N GLY A 115 2.84 21.78 -10.10
CA GLY A 115 1.51 22.16 -9.65
C GLY A 115 0.40 21.97 -10.68
N GLY A 116 0.49 20.95 -11.50
CA GLY A 116 -0.51 20.61 -12.48
C GLY A 116 -0.33 21.36 -13.80
N ARG A 117 0.82 21.22 -14.45
CA ARG A 117 1.10 21.85 -15.77
C ARG A 117 0.99 20.88 -16.92
N TRP A 118 1.18 19.58 -16.67
CA TRP A 118 1.14 18.62 -17.74
C TRP A 118 -0.31 18.34 -18.16
N PRO A 119 -0.62 18.50 -19.46
CA PRO A 119 -1.98 18.28 -19.94
C PRO A 119 -2.43 16.84 -19.86
N GLU A 120 -1.47 15.91 -19.72
CA GLU A 120 -1.70 14.48 -19.59
C GLU A 120 -0.60 13.81 -18.77
N VAL A 121 -0.99 12.72 -18.11
CA VAL A 121 -0.15 11.83 -17.31
C VAL A 121 -0.31 10.40 -17.82
N TRP A 122 0.51 9.45 -17.33
CA TRP A 122 0.53 8.11 -17.88
C TRP A 122 0.38 7.05 -16.80
N ILE A 123 -0.25 5.94 -17.18
CA ILE A 123 -0.29 4.72 -16.39
C ILE A 123 0.29 3.60 -17.24
N TYR A 124 1.23 2.84 -16.68
CA TYR A 124 1.88 1.71 -17.32
C TYR A 124 1.38 0.41 -16.70
N ARG A 125 0.72 -0.44 -17.50
CA ARG A 125 0.26 -1.76 -17.09
C ARG A 125 1.19 -2.84 -17.62
N PHE A 126 1.60 -3.77 -16.77
CA PHE A 126 2.43 -4.93 -17.12
C PHE A 126 2.10 -6.10 -16.19
N PRO A 127 2.32 -7.37 -16.61
CA PRO A 127 2.00 -8.53 -15.78
C PRO A 127 2.93 -8.61 -14.57
N GLU A 128 2.40 -9.03 -13.42
CA GLU A 128 3.22 -9.47 -12.30
C GLU A 128 3.99 -10.74 -12.73
N PRO A 129 5.34 -10.81 -12.61
CA PRO A 129 6.10 -11.98 -12.98
C PRO A 129 5.67 -13.21 -12.18
N LYS A 130 5.40 -14.33 -12.86
CA LYS A 130 5.05 -15.61 -12.21
C LYS A 130 6.25 -16.26 -11.53
N GLU A 131 7.44 -16.03 -12.07
CA GLU A 131 8.71 -16.49 -11.53
C GLU A 131 9.61 -15.29 -11.27
N LEU A 132 10.21 -15.25 -10.08
CA LEU A 132 11.11 -14.18 -9.68
C LEU A 132 12.50 -14.44 -10.25
N GLN A 133 12.86 -13.74 -11.29
CA GLN A 133 14.22 -13.67 -11.81
C GLN A 133 14.87 -12.37 -11.32
N GLU A 134 16.18 -12.36 -11.10
CA GLU A 134 16.89 -11.20 -10.59
C GLU A 134 16.61 -9.93 -11.43
N ASN A 135 16.58 -10.07 -12.74
CA ASN A 135 16.29 -8.98 -13.69
C ASN A 135 15.29 -9.44 -14.74
N VAL A 136 14.22 -8.69 -14.92
CA VAL A 136 13.15 -8.95 -15.90
C VAL A 136 12.92 -7.69 -16.72
N THR A 137 12.85 -7.82 -18.05
CA THR A 137 12.46 -6.70 -18.93
C THR A 137 11.08 -6.96 -19.48
N LEU A 138 10.15 -6.03 -19.29
CA LEU A 138 8.76 -6.11 -19.74
C LEU A 138 8.43 -4.89 -20.59
N THR A 139 7.62 -5.09 -21.63
CA THR A 139 7.03 -3.99 -22.41
C THR A 139 5.64 -3.72 -21.85
N PRO A 140 5.39 -2.57 -21.22
CA PRO A 140 4.09 -2.25 -20.66
C PRO A 140 3.10 -1.74 -21.72
N THR A 141 1.82 -1.88 -21.43
CA THR A 141 0.76 -1.10 -22.08
C THR A 141 0.69 0.27 -21.42
N ARG A 142 0.78 1.35 -22.18
CA ARG A 142 0.63 2.72 -21.69
C ARG A 142 -0.81 3.22 -21.89
N TYR A 143 -1.40 3.76 -20.84
CA TYR A 143 -2.65 4.52 -20.88
C TYR A 143 -2.36 6.00 -20.68
N THR A 144 -2.76 6.84 -21.65
CA THR A 144 -2.71 8.30 -21.50
C THR A 144 -3.95 8.75 -20.75
N VAL A 145 -3.75 9.56 -19.71
CA VAL A 145 -4.78 10.02 -18.77
C VAL A 145 -4.87 11.53 -18.76
N ARG A 146 -6.09 12.04 -18.70
CA ARG A 146 -6.42 13.45 -18.45
C ARG A 146 -7.49 13.52 -17.37
N TYR A 147 -7.45 14.56 -16.55
CA TYR A 147 -8.53 14.83 -15.59
C TYR A 147 -9.59 15.73 -16.23
N ASP A 148 -10.88 15.51 -15.90
CA ASP A 148 -12.02 16.25 -16.49
C ASP A 148 -12.08 17.72 -16.10
N ASP A 149 -11.44 18.09 -14.98
CA ASP A 149 -11.39 19.45 -14.44
C ASP A 149 -9.99 20.11 -14.53
N GLY A 150 -9.12 19.61 -15.43
CA GLY A 150 -7.82 20.19 -15.76
C GLY A 150 -6.62 19.51 -15.10
N PRO A 151 -5.37 19.87 -15.52
CA PRO A 151 -4.14 19.27 -15.06
C PRO A 151 -3.95 19.38 -13.55
N ARG A 152 -3.29 18.39 -12.94
CA ARG A 152 -3.00 18.38 -11.52
C ARG A 152 -1.92 17.37 -11.16
N ASP A 153 -1.31 17.64 -10.04
CA ASP A 153 -0.41 16.75 -9.34
C ASP A 153 -1.19 15.65 -8.64
N ALA A 154 -0.72 14.40 -8.70
CA ALA A 154 -1.36 13.25 -8.09
C ALA A 154 -0.32 12.22 -7.63
N GLU A 155 -0.60 11.53 -6.51
CA GLU A 155 0.34 10.63 -5.86
C GLU A 155 -0.25 9.26 -5.53
N SER A 156 -1.51 9.03 -5.82
CA SER A 156 -2.14 7.76 -5.49
C SER A 156 -2.80 7.17 -6.72
N LEU A 157 -2.44 5.95 -7.08
CA LEU A 157 -3.09 5.15 -8.11
C LEU A 157 -3.60 3.85 -7.49
N MET A 158 -4.88 3.61 -7.58
CA MET A 158 -5.52 2.44 -7.00
C MET A 158 -6.33 1.71 -8.06
N VAL A 159 -6.15 0.38 -8.14
CA VAL A 159 -6.98 -0.49 -8.98
C VAL A 159 -7.91 -1.29 -8.08
N HIS A 160 -9.21 -1.13 -8.28
CA HIS A 160 -10.20 -1.82 -7.48
C HIS A 160 -10.12 -3.35 -7.71
N PRO A 161 -9.93 -4.17 -6.67
CA PRO A 161 -9.52 -5.58 -6.79
C PRO A 161 -10.60 -6.52 -7.35
N LYS A 162 -11.85 -6.06 -7.48
CA LYS A 162 -12.95 -6.86 -8.06
C LYS A 162 -13.35 -6.37 -9.45
N THR A 163 -13.32 -5.06 -9.68
CA THR A 163 -13.81 -4.49 -10.94
C THR A 163 -12.71 -4.13 -11.93
N GLY A 164 -11.45 -4.01 -11.46
CA GLY A 164 -10.34 -3.51 -12.27
C GLY A 164 -10.44 -2.01 -12.59
N ARG A 165 -11.44 -1.30 -12.04
CA ARG A 165 -11.58 0.14 -12.24
C ARG A 165 -10.41 0.85 -11.57
N MET A 166 -9.79 1.79 -12.29
CA MET A 166 -8.70 2.61 -11.75
C MET A 166 -9.22 3.90 -11.13
N TYR A 167 -8.55 4.33 -10.08
CA TYR A 167 -8.80 5.56 -9.35
C TYR A 167 -7.50 6.28 -9.08
N ILE A 168 -7.53 7.61 -9.09
CA ILE A 168 -6.39 8.48 -8.79
C ILE A 168 -6.82 9.48 -7.72
N VAL A 169 -5.95 9.73 -6.73
CA VAL A 169 -6.12 10.84 -5.77
C VAL A 169 -5.09 11.91 -6.07
N SER A 170 -5.56 13.15 -6.28
CA SER A 170 -4.68 14.30 -6.50
C SER A 170 -4.03 14.75 -5.19
N LYS A 171 -2.75 15.13 -5.29
CA LYS A 171 -1.97 15.74 -4.19
C LYS A 171 -2.30 17.22 -4.10
N LYS A 172 -2.53 17.72 -2.90
CA LYS A 172 -2.71 19.16 -2.65
C LYS A 172 -2.30 19.55 -1.25
N LYS A 173 -1.33 20.47 -1.14
CA LYS A 173 -0.80 20.97 0.16
C LYS A 173 -1.89 21.51 1.09
N SER A 174 -3.01 22.00 0.55
CA SER A 174 -4.15 22.44 1.36
C SER A 174 -4.94 21.32 2.02
N GLY A 175 -4.60 20.04 1.75
CA GLY A 175 -5.37 18.87 2.21
C GLY A 175 -6.74 18.74 1.54
N LYS A 176 -6.95 19.40 0.39
CA LYS A 176 -8.21 19.36 -0.37
C LYS A 176 -7.95 18.75 -1.75
N GLY A 177 -7.55 17.50 -1.77
CA GLY A 177 -7.43 16.69 -2.98
C GLY A 177 -8.77 16.21 -3.50
N ALA A 178 -8.75 15.44 -4.56
CA ALA A 178 -9.95 14.84 -5.15
C ALA A 178 -9.67 13.42 -5.62
N LEU A 179 -10.70 12.58 -5.58
CA LEU A 179 -10.70 11.23 -6.14
C LEU A 179 -11.26 11.28 -7.56
N TYR A 180 -10.53 10.72 -8.48
CA TYR A 180 -10.88 10.60 -9.89
C TYR A 180 -11.07 9.14 -10.27
N GLU A 181 -12.10 8.87 -11.07
CA GLU A 181 -12.48 7.56 -11.57
C GLU A 181 -12.15 7.43 -13.05
N ALA A 182 -11.51 6.34 -13.46
CA ALA A 182 -11.28 6.01 -14.87
C ALA A 182 -12.60 5.79 -15.63
N PRO A 183 -12.63 5.95 -16.96
CA PRO A 183 -13.75 5.48 -17.78
C PRO A 183 -13.92 3.96 -17.64
N GLU A 184 -15.13 3.45 -17.92
CA GLU A 184 -15.42 2.02 -17.80
C GLU A 184 -14.56 1.15 -18.71
N LYS A 185 -14.31 1.66 -19.92
CA LYS A 185 -13.43 1.04 -20.91
C LYS A 185 -12.26 1.95 -21.19
N LEU A 186 -11.06 1.44 -20.97
CA LEU A 186 -9.82 2.15 -21.29
C LEU A 186 -9.47 1.96 -22.77
N THR A 187 -8.83 2.97 -23.34
CA THR A 187 -8.24 2.92 -24.68
C THR A 187 -6.73 3.06 -24.59
N GLU A 188 -6.02 2.25 -25.36
CA GLU A 188 -4.55 2.29 -25.48
C GLU A 188 -4.10 3.34 -26.51
N SER A 189 -4.95 3.65 -27.49
CA SER A 189 -4.64 4.55 -28.61
C SER A 189 -5.16 5.99 -28.44
N GLY A 190 -5.82 6.29 -27.32
CA GLY A 190 -6.44 7.59 -27.05
C GLY A 190 -6.23 8.09 -25.64
N VAL A 191 -6.91 9.18 -25.30
CA VAL A 191 -6.87 9.79 -23.98
C VAL A 191 -8.02 9.24 -23.14
N ASN A 192 -7.72 8.76 -21.95
CA ASN A 192 -8.68 8.30 -20.96
C ASN A 192 -8.98 9.46 -20.00
N THR A 193 -10.19 10.03 -20.09
CA THR A 193 -10.58 11.12 -19.18
C THR A 193 -11.06 10.55 -17.86
N PHE A 194 -10.31 10.84 -16.79
CA PHE A 194 -10.68 10.48 -15.43
C PHE A 194 -11.60 11.56 -14.86
N ARG A 195 -12.73 11.13 -14.31
CA ARG A 195 -13.78 12.01 -13.80
C ARG A 195 -13.68 12.18 -12.28
N ARG A 196 -13.76 13.42 -11.82
CA ARG A 196 -13.86 13.69 -10.38
C ARG A 196 -15.14 13.13 -9.79
N ILE A 197 -15.02 12.37 -8.69
CA ILE A 197 -16.16 11.71 -8.04
C ILE A 197 -16.32 12.04 -6.56
N ALA A 198 -15.26 12.47 -5.86
CA ALA A 198 -15.32 12.82 -4.45
C ALA A 198 -14.18 13.79 -4.07
N ASP A 199 -14.37 14.48 -2.94
CA ASP A 199 -13.32 15.24 -2.27
C ASP A 199 -12.54 14.32 -1.32
N ILE A 200 -11.23 14.53 -1.23
CA ILE A 200 -10.33 13.83 -0.31
C ILE A 200 -9.64 14.86 0.57
N ASN A 201 -9.94 14.85 1.85
CA ASN A 201 -9.49 15.87 2.80
C ASN A 201 -8.17 15.49 3.48
N VAL A 202 -7.19 15.07 2.70
CA VAL A 202 -5.81 14.78 3.14
C VAL A 202 -4.82 15.27 2.09
N TRP A 203 -3.63 15.67 2.54
CA TRP A 203 -2.52 15.89 1.62
C TRP A 203 -1.95 14.53 1.22
N ALA A 204 -2.59 13.93 0.21
CA ALA A 204 -2.35 12.55 -0.18
C ALA A 204 -0.93 12.32 -0.68
N THR A 205 -0.35 11.20 -0.26
CA THR A 205 0.91 10.62 -0.77
C THR A 205 0.70 9.24 -1.35
N ASP A 206 -0.33 8.47 -0.92
CA ASP A 206 -0.69 7.18 -1.51
C ASP A 206 -2.10 6.75 -1.10
N GLY A 207 -2.60 5.67 -1.69
CA GLY A 207 -3.86 5.04 -1.34
C GLY A 207 -3.94 3.58 -1.79
N ALA A 208 -4.76 2.81 -1.10
CA ALA A 208 -4.96 1.41 -1.42
C ALA A 208 -6.40 0.95 -1.18
N PHE A 209 -6.90 0.06 -2.03
CA PHE A 209 -8.09 -0.72 -1.75
C PHE A 209 -7.75 -1.97 -0.92
N SER A 210 -8.65 -2.35 -0.01
CA SER A 210 -8.60 -3.66 0.63
C SER A 210 -8.74 -4.79 -0.39
N PRO A 211 -8.24 -6.01 -0.11
CA PRO A 211 -8.29 -7.13 -1.06
C PRO A 211 -9.70 -7.55 -1.49
N ASP A 212 -10.70 -7.30 -0.64
CA ASP A 212 -12.11 -7.54 -0.94
C ASP A 212 -12.80 -6.35 -1.65
N GLY A 213 -12.15 -5.18 -1.70
CA GLY A 213 -12.66 -3.95 -2.32
C GLY A 213 -13.68 -3.19 -1.48
N THR A 214 -13.91 -3.57 -0.21
CA THR A 214 -14.91 -2.92 0.66
C THR A 214 -14.38 -1.73 1.44
N ARG A 215 -13.06 -1.54 1.47
CA ARG A 215 -12.38 -0.39 2.10
C ARG A 215 -11.42 0.26 1.12
N LEU A 216 -11.29 1.57 1.27
CA LEU A 216 -10.27 2.40 0.66
C LEU A 216 -9.55 3.14 1.77
N VAL A 217 -8.23 3.16 1.76
CA VAL A 217 -7.42 4.02 2.62
C VAL A 217 -6.64 4.98 1.73
N VAL A 218 -6.65 6.26 2.10
CA VAL A 218 -5.79 7.30 1.51
C VAL A 218 -4.94 7.87 2.64
N ARG A 219 -3.63 7.82 2.46
CA ARG A 219 -2.68 8.38 3.41
C ARG A 219 -2.11 9.71 2.92
N GLY A 220 -1.67 10.53 3.84
CA GLY A 220 -0.73 11.62 3.67
C GLY A 220 0.52 11.38 4.51
N TYR A 221 1.36 12.40 4.66
CA TYR A 221 2.62 12.28 5.41
C TYR A 221 2.42 11.84 6.86
N PHE A 222 1.39 12.36 7.54
CA PHE A 222 1.20 12.20 8.99
C PHE A 222 -0.19 11.71 9.39
N GLU A 223 -1.06 11.46 8.43
CA GLU A 223 -2.44 11.04 8.67
C GLU A 223 -2.90 10.07 7.57
N ALA A 224 -3.99 9.35 7.85
CA ALA A 224 -4.70 8.57 6.85
C ALA A 224 -6.20 8.64 7.12
N ILE A 225 -6.99 8.51 6.05
CA ILE A 225 -8.44 8.42 6.12
C ILE A 225 -8.86 7.08 5.52
N ALA A 226 -9.71 6.37 6.25
CA ALA A 226 -10.34 5.14 5.79
C ALA A 226 -11.77 5.43 5.34
N TYR A 227 -12.14 4.81 4.25
CA TYR A 227 -13.47 4.92 3.65
C TYR A 227 -14.07 3.52 3.48
N ARG A 228 -15.35 3.40 3.75
CA ARG A 228 -16.17 2.31 3.22
C ARG A 228 -16.38 2.58 1.73
N TRP A 229 -16.14 1.56 0.94
CA TRP A 229 -16.36 1.62 -0.51
C TRP A 229 -17.66 0.89 -0.85
N GLN A 230 -18.64 1.63 -1.36
CA GLN A 230 -19.91 1.06 -1.76
C GLN A 230 -20.44 1.80 -2.99
N ASP A 231 -20.95 1.06 -3.98
CA ASP A 231 -21.56 1.59 -5.22
C ASP A 231 -20.67 2.61 -5.94
N GLY A 232 -19.35 2.37 -5.94
CA GLY A 232 -18.37 3.25 -6.59
C GLY A 232 -18.13 4.57 -5.85
N ARG A 233 -18.50 4.67 -4.56
CA ARG A 233 -18.37 5.89 -3.75
C ARG A 233 -17.67 5.62 -2.41
N PRO A 234 -16.77 6.54 -1.99
CA PRO A 234 -16.17 6.50 -0.67
C PRO A 234 -17.08 7.18 0.37
N THR A 235 -17.25 6.55 1.53
CA THR A 235 -17.84 7.16 2.73
C THR A 235 -16.82 7.07 3.85
N GLU A 236 -16.38 8.21 4.41
CA GLU A 236 -15.41 8.23 5.51
C GLU A 236 -15.94 7.46 6.71
N ILE A 237 -15.12 6.56 7.26
CA ILE A 237 -15.46 5.72 8.42
C ILE A 237 -14.49 5.87 9.57
N GLY A 238 -13.36 6.55 9.37
CA GLY A 238 -12.41 6.79 10.44
C GLY A 238 -11.00 7.08 9.95
N ARG A 239 -10.11 7.22 10.92
CA ARG A 239 -8.69 7.52 10.70
C ARG A 239 -7.84 6.43 11.31
N PRO A 240 -7.28 5.50 10.52
CA PRO A 240 -6.33 4.53 11.02
C PRO A 240 -5.10 5.22 11.58
N SER A 241 -4.45 4.60 12.57
CA SER A 241 -3.17 5.07 13.06
C SER A 241 -2.13 5.07 11.95
N VAL A 242 -1.27 6.08 11.93
CA VAL A 242 -0.14 6.20 11.00
C VAL A 242 1.14 6.17 11.82
N PRO A 243 2.13 5.33 11.47
CA PRO A 243 3.40 5.30 12.17
C PRO A 243 4.13 6.64 12.01
N LEU A 244 4.89 7.04 13.03
CA LEU A 244 5.73 8.22 12.93
C LEU A 244 6.92 7.91 12.01
N GLN A 245 6.85 8.36 10.79
CA GLN A 245 7.86 8.21 9.75
C GLN A 245 8.39 9.59 9.36
N ARG A 246 9.65 9.64 8.93
CA ARG A 246 10.29 10.90 8.56
C ARG A 246 9.59 11.55 7.36
N GLN A 247 9.27 10.75 6.34
CA GLN A 247 8.52 11.12 5.17
C GLN A 247 7.70 9.89 4.75
N GLY A 248 6.45 9.89 5.12
CA GLY A 248 5.56 8.75 4.89
C GLY A 248 4.96 8.82 3.50
N GLU A 249 5.31 7.88 2.60
CA GLU A 249 4.93 7.95 1.19
C GLU A 249 3.93 6.89 0.76
N SER A 250 4.00 5.66 1.25
CA SER A 250 3.22 4.58 0.68
C SER A 250 2.36 3.82 1.69
N VAL A 251 1.25 3.25 1.23
CA VAL A 251 0.38 2.38 2.01
C VAL A 251 -0.19 1.25 1.16
N THR A 252 -0.22 0.04 1.71
CA THR A 252 -0.94 -1.08 1.11
C THR A 252 -1.58 -1.95 2.18
N PHE A 253 -2.63 -2.70 1.83
CA PHE A 253 -3.15 -3.75 2.69
C PHE A 253 -2.31 -5.03 2.55
N THR A 254 -2.19 -5.79 3.64
CA THR A 254 -1.79 -7.19 3.53
C THR A 254 -2.82 -7.99 2.73
N PRO A 255 -2.44 -9.13 2.13
CA PRO A 255 -3.35 -9.95 1.33
C PRO A 255 -4.59 -10.44 2.09
N ASP A 256 -4.52 -10.58 3.41
CA ASP A 256 -5.65 -10.93 4.29
C ASP A 256 -6.51 -9.72 4.71
N GLY A 257 -6.09 -8.50 4.35
CA GLY A 257 -6.79 -7.25 4.64
C GLY A 257 -6.75 -6.81 6.10
N ARG A 258 -6.03 -7.49 6.99
CA ARG A 258 -6.06 -7.24 8.44
C ARG A 258 -5.06 -6.18 8.89
N THR A 259 -4.09 -5.85 8.06
CA THR A 259 -2.99 -4.95 8.39
C THR A 259 -2.74 -3.98 7.25
N LEU A 260 -2.46 -2.72 7.59
CA LEU A 260 -1.89 -1.75 6.67
C LEU A 260 -0.37 -1.77 6.80
N MET A 261 0.33 -1.83 5.69
CA MET A 261 1.78 -1.70 5.60
C MET A 261 2.10 -0.29 5.12
N TYR A 262 2.76 0.49 5.96
CA TYR A 262 3.12 1.88 5.68
C TYR A 262 4.59 2.00 5.32
N GLY A 263 4.92 2.45 4.12
CA GLY A 263 6.27 2.74 3.68
C GLY A 263 6.66 4.20 3.89
N SER A 264 7.96 4.46 3.96
CA SER A 264 8.53 5.79 3.99
C SER A 264 9.55 5.96 2.88
N GLU A 265 9.85 7.18 2.53
CA GLU A 265 10.94 7.54 1.63
C GLU A 265 12.30 7.54 2.34
N GLY A 266 13.36 7.54 1.56
CA GLY A 266 14.75 7.60 1.99
C GLY A 266 15.50 6.28 1.86
N THR A 267 16.82 6.36 1.91
CA THR A 267 17.67 5.16 1.94
C THR A 267 17.41 4.33 3.19
N ARG A 268 17.31 3.01 3.04
CA ARG A 268 16.96 2.09 4.14
C ARG A 268 15.60 2.47 4.78
N SER A 269 14.63 2.80 3.94
CA SER A 269 13.29 3.17 4.38
C SER A 269 12.59 2.00 5.09
N HIS A 270 11.77 2.34 6.09
CA HIS A 270 11.02 1.35 6.87
C HIS A 270 9.63 1.14 6.31
N VAL A 271 9.20 -0.11 6.29
CA VAL A 271 7.80 -0.51 6.07
C VAL A 271 7.24 -1.02 7.40
N THR A 272 6.27 -0.30 7.94
CA THR A 272 5.75 -0.50 9.30
C THR A 272 4.31 -1.03 9.24
N PRO A 273 3.99 -2.15 9.90
CA PRO A 273 2.63 -2.68 9.97
C PRO A 273 1.77 -1.95 10.99
N VAL A 274 0.49 -1.79 10.67
CA VAL A 274 -0.55 -1.30 11.58
C VAL A 274 -1.76 -2.19 11.47
N ALA A 275 -2.06 -2.95 12.52
CA ALA A 275 -3.22 -3.83 12.58
C ALA A 275 -4.52 -3.03 12.57
N LEU A 276 -5.51 -3.49 11.81
CA LEU A 276 -6.83 -2.90 11.72
C LEU A 276 -7.80 -3.56 12.70
N SER A 277 -8.80 -2.80 13.14
CA SER A 277 -9.85 -3.28 14.04
C SER A 277 -11.17 -2.57 13.79
N GLY A 278 -12.27 -3.17 14.28
CA GLY A 278 -13.60 -2.60 14.20
C GLY A 278 -14.02 -2.32 12.74
N ASP A 279 -14.62 -1.15 12.50
CA ASP A 279 -15.13 -0.74 11.19
C ASP A 279 -14.05 -0.52 10.12
N LEU A 280 -12.78 -0.41 10.54
CA LEU A 280 -11.65 -0.29 9.62
C LEU A 280 -11.31 -1.62 8.93
N LEU A 281 -11.71 -2.76 9.51
CA LEU A 281 -11.52 -4.06 8.88
C LEU A 281 -12.35 -4.16 7.59
N PRO A 282 -11.78 -4.72 6.51
CA PRO A 282 -12.54 -5.19 5.36
C PRO A 282 -13.63 -6.18 5.77
N ASP A 283 -14.73 -6.22 5.03
CA ASP A 283 -15.87 -7.05 5.38
C ASP A 283 -15.48 -8.53 5.44
N SER A 284 -14.67 -9.02 4.50
CA SER A 284 -14.14 -10.39 4.51
C SER A 284 -13.29 -10.71 5.75
N ALA A 285 -12.47 -9.77 6.20
CA ALA A 285 -11.63 -9.95 7.39
C ALA A 285 -12.43 -9.87 8.72
N ALA A 286 -13.57 -9.17 8.71
CA ALA A 286 -14.48 -9.10 9.85
C ALA A 286 -15.30 -10.38 10.02
N GLU A 287 -15.77 -10.98 8.91
CA GLU A 287 -16.54 -12.23 8.89
C GLU A 287 -15.76 -13.43 9.42
N ASP A 288 -14.48 -13.56 9.06
CA ASP A 288 -13.60 -14.62 9.58
C ASP A 288 -13.50 -14.64 11.11
N LYS A 289 -13.56 -13.46 11.76
CA LYS A 289 -13.57 -13.38 13.23
C LYS A 289 -14.90 -13.85 13.83
N SER A 290 -16.00 -13.74 13.11
CA SER A 290 -17.34 -14.15 13.59
C SER A 290 -17.59 -15.65 13.38
N GLY A 291 -17.01 -16.25 12.33
CA GLY A 291 -17.17 -17.67 12.01
C GLY A 291 -16.47 -18.64 12.98
N GLY A 292 -15.52 -18.15 13.78
CA GLY A 292 -14.79 -18.96 14.79
C GLY A 292 -15.53 -19.19 16.11
N ARG A 293 -16.70 -18.61 16.32
CA ARG A 293 -17.56 -18.88 17.49
C ARG A 293 -18.56 -19.98 17.16
N SER A 294 -18.18 -21.25 17.37
CA SER A 294 -19.17 -22.33 17.53
C SER A 294 -20.16 -21.96 18.65
N PRO A 295 -21.46 -22.21 18.47
CA PRO A 295 -22.41 -21.96 19.53
C PRO A 295 -22.15 -22.92 20.70
N LYS A 296 -21.52 -22.42 21.77
CA LYS A 296 -21.47 -23.13 23.03
C LYS A 296 -22.86 -23.12 23.64
N GLY A 297 -23.37 -24.30 23.90
CA GLY A 297 -24.69 -24.57 24.44
C GLY A 297 -25.04 -23.72 25.66
N SER A 298 -26.32 -23.42 25.72
CA SER A 298 -27.02 -22.77 26.82
C SER A 298 -26.81 -23.50 28.15
N GLY A 299 -26.03 -22.88 29.07
CA GLY A 299 -26.01 -23.18 30.49
C GLY A 299 -26.46 -21.93 31.23
N PRO A 300 -27.08 -22.06 32.43
CA PRO A 300 -27.81 -20.97 33.07
C PRO A 300 -26.92 -19.84 33.57
N ALA A 301 -27.49 -18.64 33.55
CA ALA A 301 -26.92 -17.38 33.95
C ALA A 301 -26.55 -17.39 35.45
N ASP A 302 -25.31 -17.05 35.79
CA ASP A 302 -24.94 -16.51 37.07
C ASP A 302 -24.53 -15.04 36.90
N ASP A 303 -25.20 -14.24 37.70
CA ASP A 303 -25.17 -12.79 37.79
C ASP A 303 -23.86 -12.37 38.52
N GLU A 304 -22.84 -11.93 37.78
CA GLU A 304 -21.66 -11.31 38.39
C GLU A 304 -21.58 -9.81 38.06
N ARG A 305 -21.88 -9.02 39.06
CA ARG A 305 -21.75 -7.56 39.11
C ARG A 305 -20.29 -7.17 38.90
N THR A 306 -19.96 -6.60 37.75
CA THR A 306 -18.71 -5.88 37.58
C THR A 306 -18.77 -4.54 38.31
N THR A 307 -17.88 -4.33 39.25
CA THR A 307 -17.75 -3.13 40.06
C THR A 307 -17.07 -2.01 39.28
N ASP A 308 -17.54 -0.75 39.53
CA ASP A 308 -17.08 0.51 38.90
C ASP A 308 -15.60 0.89 39.13
N ALA A 309 -14.77 0.00 39.65
CA ALA A 309 -13.37 0.27 39.96
C ALA A 309 -12.44 0.29 38.72
N ASP A 310 -12.78 -0.44 37.66
CA ASP A 310 -11.91 -0.53 36.47
C ASP A 310 -12.10 0.62 35.46
N ARG A 311 -13.22 1.34 35.55
CA ARG A 311 -13.50 2.49 34.69
C ARG A 311 -12.68 3.74 35.07
N ASN A 312 -12.30 3.89 36.33
CA ASN A 312 -11.55 5.04 36.83
C ASN A 312 -10.03 4.93 36.63
N ARG A 313 -9.49 3.74 36.39
CA ARG A 313 -8.03 3.54 36.15
C ARG A 313 -7.57 4.02 34.80
N ASN A 314 -8.40 3.91 33.78
CA ASN A 314 -8.05 4.31 32.40
C ASN A 314 -8.20 5.84 32.17
N LEU A 315 -9.01 6.53 32.98
CA LEU A 315 -9.13 7.99 32.94
C LEU A 315 -7.95 8.72 33.61
N ALA A 316 -7.29 8.09 34.59
CA ALA A 316 -6.15 8.70 35.29
C ALA A 316 -4.84 8.67 34.48
N LEU A 317 -4.68 7.73 33.56
CA LEU A 317 -3.48 7.63 32.69
C LEU A 317 -3.52 8.59 31.48
N GLY A 318 -4.71 9.00 31.02
CA GLY A 318 -4.88 9.97 29.93
C GLY A 318 -4.61 11.43 30.33
N ALA A 319 -4.82 11.81 31.59
CA ALA A 319 -4.64 13.19 32.06
C ALA A 319 -3.16 13.56 32.31
N GLY A 320 -2.31 12.58 32.62
CA GLY A 320 -0.89 12.82 32.92
C GLY A 320 -0.04 13.19 31.71
N THR A 321 -0.36 12.67 30.54
CA THR A 321 0.42 12.88 29.30
C THR A 321 0.17 14.24 28.65
N LEU A 322 -1.02 14.83 28.82
CA LEU A 322 -1.33 16.18 28.30
C LEU A 322 -0.64 17.31 29.09
N ALA A 323 -0.39 17.14 30.37
CA ALA A 323 0.25 18.16 31.21
C ALA A 323 1.76 18.31 30.89
N VAL A 324 2.46 17.22 30.59
CA VAL A 324 3.91 17.24 30.28
C VAL A 324 4.18 17.86 28.92
N GLY A 325 3.33 17.59 27.92
CA GLY A 325 3.46 18.18 26.57
C GLY A 325 3.29 19.70 26.56
N THR A 326 2.37 20.21 27.36
CA THR A 326 2.09 21.67 27.43
C THR A 326 3.20 22.43 28.14
N LEU A 327 3.81 21.86 29.18
CA LEU A 327 4.92 22.48 29.90
C LEU A 327 6.21 22.53 29.06
N LEU A 328 6.49 21.52 28.22
CA LEU A 328 7.61 21.52 27.29
C LEU A 328 7.45 22.54 26.18
N ALA A 329 6.25 22.73 25.63
CA ALA A 329 5.97 23.72 24.59
C ALA A 329 6.09 25.17 25.12
N LEU A 330 5.67 25.42 26.36
CA LEU A 330 5.80 26.74 27.00
C LEU A 330 7.24 27.05 27.38
N GLY A 331 8.04 26.05 27.80
CA GLY A 331 9.46 26.18 28.12
C GLY A 331 10.28 26.52 26.85
N LEU A 332 10.01 25.85 25.74
CA LEU A 332 10.70 26.09 24.48
C LEU A 332 10.39 27.49 23.89
N ARG A 333 9.15 27.97 24.02
CA ARG A 333 8.77 29.33 23.61
C ARG A 333 9.47 30.43 24.44
N ARG A 334 9.70 30.21 25.75
CA ARG A 334 10.47 31.16 26.60
C ARG A 334 11.94 31.20 26.23
N LEU A 335 12.58 30.05 25.96
CA LEU A 335 13.97 29.97 25.53
C LEU A 335 14.24 30.63 24.18
N LEU A 336 13.32 30.51 23.23
CA LEU A 336 13.43 31.15 21.91
C LEU A 336 13.21 32.67 21.94
N ARG A 337 12.42 33.19 22.93
CA ARG A 337 12.28 34.64 23.13
C ARG A 337 13.49 35.29 23.83
N ALA A 338 14.17 34.56 24.72
CA ALA A 338 15.35 35.04 25.41
C ALA A 338 16.62 35.14 24.54
N ARG A 339 16.63 34.56 23.33
CA ARG A 339 17.73 34.63 22.35
C ARG A 339 17.51 35.71 21.28
N ARG A 340 16.45 36.51 21.35
CA ARG A 340 16.15 37.61 20.40
C ARG A 340 16.06 38.98 21.07
N GLY A 341 16.61 39.12 22.29
CA GLY A 341 16.83 40.36 23.00
C GLY A 341 18.32 40.64 23.15
#